data_41dd335863a9ebb739eec2f9ce344060
#
_entry.id   41dd335863a9ebb739eec2f9ce344060
#
_cell.length_a   1.000
_cell.length_b   1.000
_cell.length_c   1.000
_cell.angle_alpha   90.00
_cell.angle_beta   90.00
_cell.angle_gamma   90.00
#
_symmetry.space_group_name_H-M   'P 1'
#
loop_
_entity.id
_entity.type
_entity.pdbx_description
1 polymer ?
#
loop_
_entity_poly.entity_id
_entity_poly.type
_entity_poly.pdbx_seq_one_letter_code
_entity_poly.pdbx_strand_id
1 'polypeptide(L)'
;MSMLLDHALPADHRPSDTHTSPVGGHLLTTGQGPTDTQRIDAGGDRSPAVHDSREAHESGDGGQLLDPSTTLRPNPKTASGWVELRIAADLFHRAQQERIAVANVIRRPADGGNVDPMFFAPHLERLEAVEHEAKLLLGRVSRRVVPPELRAWQADSPGVGPHLFARLLGHLGDPCISTPHYWEGTGTNRTLMVEPARLRTVGQLWQYCGHGAPARRTRGMSADDLAAHGSPLLKMLVHLNAEACMKRANGTRYRDVYVSAREAADGRLHTAECVRCGPSGRPARPGSPWSNGHAHAHALRIVGKELLRDMWIARHAALAGVPS
;
A
#
# COMPACT_ATOMS: atom_id res chain seq x y z
N MET A 1 20.01 54.26 -20.32
CA MET A 1 20.25 53.83 -21.71
C MET A 1 19.26 52.74 -22.04
N SER A 2 18.28 53.12 -22.84
CA SER A 2 17.16 52.27 -23.32
C SER A 2 17.63 51.19 -24.28
N MET A 3 17.02 50.05 -24.26
CA MET A 3 16.70 49.27 -25.47
C MET A 3 15.49 48.39 -25.19
N LEU A 4 14.38 48.82 -25.74
CA LEU A 4 13.16 48.07 -26.01
C LEU A 4 13.46 47.11 -27.19
N LEU A 5 12.97 45.90 -27.11
CA LEU A 5 12.79 45.06 -28.27
C LEU A 5 11.41 44.41 -28.18
N ASP A 6 10.51 44.97 -28.99
CA ASP A 6 9.24 44.40 -29.43
C ASP A 6 9.47 43.09 -30.16
N HIS A 7 8.71 42.06 -29.84
CA HIS A 7 8.41 41.01 -30.80
C HIS A 7 6.91 40.66 -30.77
N ALA A 8 6.33 40.87 -31.92
CA ALA A 8 4.95 40.73 -32.32
C ALA A 8 4.48 39.24 -32.28
N LEU A 9 3.21 39.08 -31.94
CA LEU A 9 2.40 37.88 -32.13
C LEU A 9 2.03 37.69 -33.63
N PRO A 10 1.83 36.47 -34.09
CA PRO A 10 0.92 36.19 -35.18
C PRO A 10 -0.38 35.54 -34.68
N ALA A 11 -1.47 36.05 -35.27
CA ALA A 11 -2.85 35.64 -35.06
C ALA A 11 -3.24 34.41 -35.92
N ASP A 12 -4.36 33.82 -35.48
CA ASP A 12 -5.33 33.06 -36.26
C ASP A 12 -4.98 31.70 -36.88
N HIS A 13 -5.65 30.66 -36.35
CA HIS A 13 -6.54 29.81 -37.17
C HIS A 13 -7.48 28.99 -36.28
N ARG A 14 -8.78 29.31 -36.35
CA ARG A 14 -9.88 28.38 -36.03
C ARG A 14 -10.26 27.60 -37.28
N PRO A 15 -10.73 26.39 -37.13
CA PRO A 15 -11.98 25.99 -37.79
C PRO A 15 -13.04 25.52 -36.82
N SER A 16 -14.21 26.04 -37.05
CA SER A 16 -15.52 25.63 -36.61
C SER A 16 -15.91 24.32 -37.25
N ASP A 17 -16.41 23.36 -36.48
CA ASP A 17 -17.36 22.37 -36.99
C ASP A 17 -18.42 22.05 -35.94
N THR A 18 -19.61 22.46 -36.33
CA THR A 18 -20.93 22.17 -35.77
C THR A 18 -21.32 20.72 -36.11
N HIS A 19 -21.70 19.90 -35.12
CA HIS A 19 -22.59 18.78 -35.34
C HIS A 19 -23.71 18.73 -34.30
N THR A 20 -24.90 18.98 -34.86
CA THR A 20 -26.23 18.88 -34.28
C THR A 20 -26.65 17.44 -33.96
N SER A 21 -27.47 17.37 -32.94
CA SER A 21 -28.27 16.25 -32.38
C SER A 21 -28.95 15.31 -33.37
N PRO A 22 -29.52 14.17 -32.91
CA PRO A 22 -30.92 14.28 -32.43
C PRO A 22 -31.26 13.47 -31.14
N VAL A 23 -32.26 14.03 -30.51
CA VAL A 23 -33.10 13.47 -29.44
C VAL A 23 -33.94 12.31 -29.97
N GLY A 24 -33.99 11.21 -29.22
CA GLY A 24 -34.90 10.11 -29.46
C GLY A 24 -35.32 9.47 -28.13
N GLY A 25 -36.49 9.83 -27.64
CA GLY A 25 -37.14 9.19 -26.52
C GLY A 25 -37.82 7.87 -26.91
N HIS A 26 -37.83 6.88 -26.02
CA HIS A 26 -38.84 5.82 -25.98
C HIS A 26 -39.11 5.34 -24.54
N LEU A 27 -40.26 5.62 -24.11
CA LEU A 27 -41.37 4.94 -23.43
C LEU A 27 -41.02 3.67 -22.63
N LEU A 28 -41.59 3.74 -21.43
CA LEU A 28 -41.88 2.72 -20.45
C LEU A 28 -42.72 1.54 -21.02
N THR A 29 -42.35 0.31 -20.68
CA THR A 29 -43.35 -0.78 -20.58
C THR A 29 -43.07 -1.61 -19.32
N THR A 30 -44.06 -1.68 -18.50
CA THR A 30 -44.30 -2.55 -17.36
C THR A 30 -44.51 -3.99 -17.82
N GLY A 31 -43.88 -4.96 -17.15
CA GLY A 31 -44.17 -6.38 -17.34
C GLY A 31 -43.98 -7.17 -16.05
N GLN A 32 -45.10 -7.65 -15.51
CA GLN A 32 -45.22 -8.52 -14.34
C GLN A 32 -44.64 -9.92 -14.57
N GLY A 33 -44.24 -10.58 -13.45
CA GLY A 33 -43.63 -11.85 -13.21
C GLY A 33 -44.21 -13.09 -13.89
N PRO A 34 -43.75 -14.29 -13.55
CA PRO A 34 -44.17 -14.95 -12.31
C PRO A 34 -43.07 -15.73 -11.54
N THR A 35 -43.40 -16.02 -10.32
CA THR A 35 -42.85 -17.00 -9.37
C THR A 35 -42.68 -18.40 -9.98
N ASP A 36 -41.48 -18.99 -9.79
CA ASP A 36 -41.41 -20.44 -9.73
C ASP A 36 -40.32 -20.88 -8.71
N THR A 37 -40.84 -21.61 -7.72
CA THR A 37 -40.12 -22.21 -6.62
C THR A 37 -39.64 -23.59 -7.10
N GLN A 38 -38.35 -23.77 -7.30
CA GLN A 38 -37.76 -25.12 -7.38
C GLN A 38 -36.64 -25.30 -6.39
N ARG A 39 -36.97 -26.05 -5.36
CA ARG A 39 -36.14 -26.71 -4.36
C ARG A 39 -35.40 -27.83 -5.07
N ILE A 40 -34.05 -27.80 -5.07
CA ILE A 40 -33.25 -28.96 -5.45
C ILE A 40 -32.21 -29.22 -4.35
N ASP A 41 -32.19 -30.52 -4.03
CA ASP A 41 -31.56 -31.15 -2.88
C ASP A 41 -30.01 -31.09 -2.85
N ALA A 42 -29.53 -31.32 -1.64
CA ALA A 42 -28.16 -31.52 -1.25
C ALA A 42 -27.45 -32.62 -2.09
N GLY A 43 -26.39 -32.23 -2.76
CA GLY A 43 -25.36 -33.11 -3.31
C GLY A 43 -24.01 -32.64 -2.84
N GLY A 44 -23.47 -33.34 -1.84
CA GLY A 44 -22.09 -33.09 -1.39
C GLY A 44 -21.11 -33.47 -2.47
N ASP A 45 -20.31 -32.51 -2.89
CA ASP A 45 -19.14 -32.79 -3.72
C ASP A 45 -17.88 -32.34 -2.99
N ARG A 46 -17.03 -33.32 -2.71
CA ARG A 46 -15.72 -33.13 -2.09
C ARG A 46 -14.78 -32.54 -3.12
N SER A 47 -14.48 -31.27 -2.98
CA SER A 47 -13.37 -30.66 -3.73
C SER A 47 -12.04 -31.33 -3.39
N PRO A 48 -11.24 -31.69 -4.39
CA PRO A 48 -9.91 -32.23 -4.15
C PRO A 48 -8.97 -31.15 -3.60
N ALA A 49 -8.19 -31.57 -2.60
CA ALA A 49 -7.14 -30.80 -1.99
C ALA A 49 -6.16 -30.27 -3.06
N VAL A 50 -6.08 -28.96 -3.19
CA VAL A 50 -5.03 -28.31 -3.98
C VAL A 50 -3.71 -28.53 -3.23
N HIS A 51 -2.87 -29.36 -3.79
CA HIS A 51 -1.46 -29.52 -3.39
C HIS A 51 -0.76 -28.15 -3.57
N ASP A 52 -0.57 -27.47 -2.47
CA ASP A 52 0.28 -26.28 -2.39
C ASP A 52 1.73 -26.78 -2.40
N SER A 53 2.39 -26.68 -3.55
CA SER A 53 3.80 -27.04 -3.70
C SER A 53 4.63 -26.05 -2.88
N ARG A 54 4.89 -26.42 -1.63
CA ARG A 54 5.92 -25.85 -0.78
C ARG A 54 7.29 -26.28 -1.33
N GLU A 55 7.82 -25.55 -2.26
CA GLU A 55 9.27 -25.52 -2.41
C GLU A 55 9.84 -24.57 -1.34
N ALA A 56 10.08 -25.18 -0.17
CA ALA A 56 10.92 -24.62 0.85
C ALA A 56 12.37 -24.70 0.34
N HIS A 57 12.92 -23.59 -0.13
CA HIS A 57 14.36 -23.42 -0.17
C HIS A 57 14.83 -23.32 1.29
N GLU A 58 15.18 -24.45 1.85
CA GLU A 58 15.99 -24.56 3.07
C GLU A 58 17.42 -24.09 2.74
N SER A 59 17.67 -22.81 2.88
CA SER A 59 19.03 -22.32 3.09
C SER A 59 19.32 -22.50 4.56
N GLY A 60 20.00 -23.59 4.88
CA GLY A 60 20.52 -23.86 6.20
C GLY A 60 21.60 -22.84 6.57
N ASP A 61 21.22 -21.87 7.39
CA ASP A 61 22.14 -21.12 8.23
C ASP A 61 21.59 -21.21 9.66
N GLY A 62 22.33 -21.96 10.52
CA GLY A 62 21.92 -22.33 11.86
C GLY A 62 21.96 -21.19 12.88
N GLY A 63 21.48 -20.01 12.51
CA GLY A 63 21.22 -18.93 13.44
C GLY A 63 20.09 -19.32 14.39
N GLN A 64 20.37 -19.35 15.68
CA GLN A 64 19.42 -19.65 16.74
C GLN A 64 18.27 -18.66 16.68
N LEU A 65 17.15 -19.05 16.03
CA LEU A 65 15.94 -18.26 15.96
C LEU A 65 15.38 -18.10 17.37
N LEU A 66 15.13 -16.85 17.76
CA LEU A 66 14.44 -16.57 19.02
C LEU A 66 13.03 -17.19 18.98
N ASP A 67 12.66 -17.86 20.09
CA ASP A 67 11.34 -18.47 20.24
C ASP A 67 10.25 -17.39 20.12
N PRO A 68 9.27 -17.54 19.23
CA PRO A 68 8.14 -16.61 19.10
C PRO A 68 7.31 -16.42 20.38
N SER A 69 7.38 -17.37 21.31
CA SER A 69 6.72 -17.27 22.62
C SER A 69 7.49 -16.40 23.63
N THR A 70 8.71 -15.98 23.31
CA THR A 70 9.53 -15.16 24.21
C THR A 70 8.85 -13.82 24.47
N THR A 71 8.48 -13.60 25.71
CA THR A 71 7.94 -12.31 26.19
C THR A 71 9.07 -11.31 26.29
N LEU A 72 9.09 -10.34 25.40
CA LEU A 72 10.06 -9.26 25.42
C LEU A 72 9.61 -8.16 26.39
N ARG A 73 10.51 -7.73 27.28
CA ARG A 73 10.31 -6.47 27.98
C ARG A 73 10.88 -5.34 27.10
N PRO A 74 10.04 -4.52 26.47
CA PRO A 74 10.53 -3.43 25.65
C PRO A 74 11.34 -2.47 26.53
N ASN A 75 12.51 -2.08 26.05
CA ASN A 75 13.27 -1.01 26.68
C ASN A 75 12.41 0.28 26.58
N PRO A 76 12.07 0.92 27.70
CA PRO A 76 11.17 2.09 27.69
C PRO A 76 11.68 3.22 26.79
N LYS A 77 13.00 3.38 26.64
CA LYS A 77 13.60 4.38 25.75
C LYS A 77 13.35 4.07 24.26
N THR A 78 13.42 2.80 23.86
CA THR A 78 13.11 2.40 22.48
C THR A 78 11.61 2.46 22.20
N ALA A 79 10.76 2.07 23.16
CA ALA A 79 9.32 2.17 23.03
C ALA A 79 8.85 3.63 22.81
N SER A 80 9.39 4.58 23.58
CA SER A 80 9.11 6.02 23.41
C SER A 80 9.52 6.52 22.04
N GLY A 81 10.68 6.09 21.51
CA GLY A 81 11.16 6.51 20.21
C GLY A 81 10.25 6.10 19.06
N TRP A 82 9.71 4.89 19.09
CA TRP A 82 8.75 4.42 18.06
C TRP A 82 7.44 5.24 18.09
N VAL A 83 6.98 5.66 19.26
CA VAL A 83 5.81 6.57 19.39
C VAL A 83 6.10 7.92 18.75
N GLU A 84 7.27 8.50 19.01
CA GLU A 84 7.68 9.77 18.40
C GLU A 84 7.75 9.67 16.86
N LEU A 85 8.32 8.57 16.34
CA LEU A 85 8.39 8.34 14.91
C LEU A 85 7.00 8.19 14.30
N ARG A 86 6.08 7.52 14.99
CA ARG A 86 4.69 7.39 14.57
C ARG A 86 4.00 8.74 14.48
N ILE A 87 4.13 9.57 15.53
CA ILE A 87 3.55 10.92 15.54
C ILE A 87 4.07 11.74 14.37
N ALA A 88 5.39 11.71 14.12
CA ALA A 88 5.98 12.44 13.00
C ALA A 88 5.50 11.91 11.62
N ALA A 89 5.32 10.60 11.47
CA ALA A 89 4.76 10.00 10.26
C ALA A 89 3.28 10.35 10.06
N ASP A 90 2.49 10.35 11.12
CA ASP A 90 1.07 10.76 11.10
C ASP A 90 0.92 12.24 10.74
N LEU A 91 1.74 13.12 11.29
CA LEU A 91 1.75 14.55 10.96
C LEU A 91 2.05 14.77 9.48
N PHE A 92 3.09 14.11 8.96
CA PHE A 92 3.41 14.19 7.53
C PHE A 92 2.26 13.65 6.67
N HIS A 93 1.70 12.50 7.03
CA HIS A 93 0.61 11.89 6.28
C HIS A 93 -0.62 12.80 6.20
N ARG A 94 -1.02 13.41 7.32
CA ARG A 94 -2.16 14.34 7.37
C ARG A 94 -1.91 15.60 6.55
N ALA A 95 -0.75 16.24 6.69
CA ALA A 95 -0.38 17.42 5.90
C ALA A 95 -0.43 17.13 4.39
N GLN A 96 0.12 15.98 3.97
CA GLN A 96 0.07 15.54 2.57
C GLN A 96 -1.35 15.29 2.07
N GLN A 97 -2.20 14.62 2.88
CA GLN A 97 -3.58 14.35 2.51
C GLN A 97 -4.39 15.65 2.36
N GLU A 98 -4.23 16.60 3.27
CA GLU A 98 -4.90 17.89 3.21
C GLU A 98 -4.52 18.68 1.96
N ARG A 99 -3.21 18.81 1.67
CA ARG A 99 -2.74 19.48 0.46
C ARG A 99 -3.30 18.82 -0.80
N ILE A 100 -3.28 17.48 -0.89
CA ILE A 100 -3.80 16.75 -2.05
C ILE A 100 -5.31 16.95 -2.18
N ALA A 101 -6.06 16.91 -1.07
CA ALA A 101 -7.50 17.11 -1.07
C ALA A 101 -7.87 18.50 -1.60
N VAL A 102 -7.23 19.56 -1.08
CA VAL A 102 -7.45 20.94 -1.51
C VAL A 102 -7.07 21.13 -2.98
N ALA A 103 -5.89 20.62 -3.39
CA ALA A 103 -5.47 20.70 -4.80
C ALA A 103 -6.45 20.00 -5.76
N ASN A 104 -7.05 18.89 -5.34
CA ASN A 104 -8.05 18.18 -6.14
C ASN A 104 -9.37 18.94 -6.24
N VAL A 105 -9.82 19.58 -5.15
CA VAL A 105 -11.04 20.41 -5.15
C VAL A 105 -10.85 21.62 -6.09
N ILE A 106 -9.69 22.28 -6.03
CA ILE A 106 -9.39 23.41 -6.93
C ILE A 106 -9.36 22.99 -8.40
N ARG A 107 -8.77 21.82 -8.67
CA ARG A 107 -8.65 21.29 -10.04
C ARG A 107 -9.97 20.82 -10.63
N ARG A 108 -10.88 20.32 -9.80
CA ARG A 108 -12.18 19.76 -10.21
C ARG A 108 -13.25 20.16 -9.21
N PRO A 109 -13.75 21.40 -9.28
CA PRO A 109 -14.84 21.81 -8.42
C PRO A 109 -16.10 20.97 -8.70
N ALA A 110 -16.79 20.59 -7.62
CA ALA A 110 -17.96 19.69 -7.67
C ALA A 110 -19.07 20.23 -8.59
N ASP A 111 -19.20 21.56 -8.66
CA ASP A 111 -20.27 22.24 -9.38
C ASP A 111 -19.95 22.48 -10.86
N GLY A 112 -18.81 21.96 -11.35
CA GLY A 112 -18.36 22.19 -12.73
C GLY A 112 -17.98 23.65 -13.03
N GLY A 113 -17.89 24.49 -11.99
CA GLY A 113 -17.51 25.90 -12.10
C GLY A 113 -16.04 26.07 -12.50
N ASN A 114 -15.75 27.20 -13.16
CA ASN A 114 -14.37 27.57 -13.45
C ASN A 114 -13.79 28.30 -12.23
N VAL A 115 -12.88 27.63 -11.52
CA VAL A 115 -12.18 28.20 -10.36
C VAL A 115 -10.87 28.81 -10.86
N ASP A 116 -10.61 30.06 -10.52
CA ASP A 116 -9.30 30.68 -10.76
C ASP A 116 -8.27 30.06 -9.81
N PRO A 117 -7.31 29.26 -10.30
CA PRO A 117 -6.30 28.62 -9.44
C PRO A 117 -5.42 29.64 -8.71
N MET A 118 -5.22 30.85 -9.27
CA MET A 118 -4.37 31.87 -8.69
C MET A 118 -4.94 32.44 -7.39
N PHE A 119 -6.27 32.46 -7.26
CA PHE A 119 -6.93 32.89 -6.03
C PHE A 119 -6.58 31.98 -4.83
N PHE A 120 -6.38 30.69 -5.09
CA PHE A 120 -6.07 29.71 -4.04
C PHE A 120 -4.57 29.40 -3.91
N ALA A 121 -3.72 29.93 -4.80
CA ALA A 121 -2.27 29.68 -4.78
C ALA A 121 -1.62 29.96 -3.40
N PRO A 122 -1.90 31.09 -2.71
CA PRO A 122 -1.31 31.36 -1.40
C PRO A 122 -1.73 30.36 -0.31
N HIS A 123 -2.91 29.75 -0.46
CA HIS A 123 -3.35 28.71 0.46
C HIS A 123 -2.62 27.38 0.21
N LEU A 124 -2.47 27.00 -1.07
CA LEU A 124 -1.70 25.80 -1.44
C LEU A 124 -0.24 25.91 -1.03
N GLU A 125 0.41 27.06 -1.22
CA GLU A 125 1.79 27.31 -0.80
C GLU A 125 1.96 27.11 0.72
N ARG A 126 1.01 27.55 1.53
CA ARG A 126 1.03 27.29 2.98
C ARG A 126 0.92 25.83 3.31
N LEU A 127 0.03 25.08 2.65
CA LEU A 127 -0.09 23.63 2.85
C LEU A 127 1.17 22.87 2.41
N GLU A 128 1.82 23.30 1.33
CA GLU A 128 3.10 22.77 0.88
C GLU A 128 4.23 23.03 1.90
N ALA A 129 4.25 24.22 2.49
CA ALA A 129 5.21 24.54 3.55
C ALA A 129 5.02 23.65 4.78
N VAL A 130 3.76 23.46 5.23
CA VAL A 130 3.45 22.55 6.35
C VAL A 130 3.83 21.10 6.06
N GLU A 131 3.55 20.61 4.85
CA GLU A 131 3.98 19.26 4.42
C GLU A 131 5.51 19.15 4.43
N HIS A 132 6.20 20.18 3.94
CA HIS A 132 7.67 20.22 3.93
C HIS A 132 8.26 20.19 5.34
N GLU A 133 7.75 20.99 6.28
CA GLU A 133 8.18 21.00 7.67
C GLU A 133 7.95 19.64 8.34
N ALA A 134 6.78 19.03 8.13
CA ALA A 134 6.47 17.70 8.64
C ALA A 134 7.41 16.62 8.05
N LYS A 135 7.80 16.75 6.78
CA LYS A 135 8.80 15.88 6.14
C LYS A 135 10.18 16.01 6.79
N LEU A 136 10.62 17.24 7.08
CA LEU A 136 11.89 17.49 7.77
C LEU A 136 11.87 16.95 9.20
N LEU A 137 10.75 17.12 9.92
CA LEU A 137 10.55 16.56 11.26
C LEU A 137 10.67 15.04 11.24
N LEU A 138 9.95 14.38 10.35
CA LEU A 138 10.00 12.93 10.18
C LEU A 138 11.43 12.44 9.92
N GLY A 139 12.18 13.12 9.06
CA GLY A 139 13.58 12.79 8.77
C GLY A 139 14.50 12.96 10.00
N ARG A 140 14.29 14.00 10.81
CA ARG A 140 15.06 14.21 12.06
C ARG A 140 14.77 13.12 13.09
N VAL A 141 13.49 12.83 13.34
CA VAL A 141 13.06 11.80 14.29
C VAL A 141 13.55 10.42 13.84
N SER A 142 13.41 10.08 12.56
CA SER A 142 13.88 8.81 12.00
C SER A 142 15.36 8.57 12.25
N ARG A 143 16.22 9.57 11.98
CA ARG A 143 17.68 9.45 12.22
C ARG A 143 18.03 9.19 13.69
N ARG A 144 17.22 9.68 14.62
CA ARG A 144 17.42 9.52 16.07
C ARG A 144 16.89 8.16 16.57
N VAL A 145 15.75 7.73 16.06
CA VAL A 145 14.95 6.63 16.63
C VAL A 145 15.21 5.29 15.95
N VAL A 146 15.36 5.29 14.62
CA VAL A 146 15.52 4.05 13.87
C VAL A 146 16.83 3.36 14.25
N PRO A 147 16.79 2.07 14.65
CA PRO A 147 17.98 1.29 15.02
C PRO A 147 19.06 1.30 13.95
N PRO A 148 20.35 1.24 14.34
CA PRO A 148 21.47 1.35 13.39
C PRO A 148 21.48 0.26 12.33
N GLU A 149 21.12 -0.97 12.67
CA GLU A 149 21.04 -2.10 11.73
C GLU A 149 19.99 -1.89 10.64
N LEU A 150 18.84 -1.29 10.99
CA LEU A 150 17.82 -0.94 10.00
C LEU A 150 18.24 0.21 9.10
N ARG A 151 19.01 1.16 9.63
CA ARG A 151 19.58 2.25 8.83
C ARG A 151 20.68 1.75 7.88
N ALA A 152 21.54 0.83 8.34
CA ALA A 152 22.53 0.17 7.51
C ALA A 152 21.87 -0.61 6.37
N TRP A 153 20.90 -1.47 6.69
CA TRP A 153 20.13 -2.20 5.68
C TRP A 153 19.47 -1.25 4.66
N GLN A 154 18.89 -0.14 5.11
CA GLN A 154 18.28 0.84 4.22
C GLN A 154 19.30 1.50 3.28
N ALA A 155 20.49 1.84 3.79
CA ALA A 155 21.56 2.44 3.00
C ALA A 155 22.10 1.48 1.93
N ASP A 156 22.17 0.18 2.24
CA ASP A 156 22.64 -0.89 1.36
C ASP A 156 21.55 -1.42 0.41
N SER A 157 20.32 -0.87 0.50
CA SER A 157 19.18 -1.29 -0.31
C SER A 157 18.82 -0.25 -1.39
N PRO A 158 19.36 -0.34 -2.62
CA PRO A 158 19.10 0.61 -3.69
C PRO A 158 17.60 0.69 -4.01
N GLY A 159 17.05 1.90 -3.91
CA GLY A 159 15.64 2.16 -4.12
C GLY A 159 14.84 2.36 -2.84
N VAL A 160 15.32 1.89 -1.70
CA VAL A 160 14.72 2.19 -0.39
C VAL A 160 15.13 3.58 0.06
N GLY A 161 14.34 4.58 -0.35
CA GLY A 161 14.62 5.98 -0.01
C GLY A 161 14.35 6.27 1.47
N PRO A 162 15.20 7.09 2.15
CA PRO A 162 15.09 7.32 3.59
C PRO A 162 13.75 7.90 4.03
N HIS A 163 13.10 8.70 3.20
CA HIS A 163 11.80 9.28 3.51
C HIS A 163 10.66 8.24 3.47
N LEU A 164 10.58 7.44 2.40
CA LEU A 164 9.57 6.36 2.32
C LEU A 164 9.79 5.30 3.39
N PHE A 165 11.04 5.01 3.71
CA PHE A 165 11.41 4.10 4.78
C PHE A 165 10.99 4.63 6.16
N ALA A 166 11.26 5.91 6.46
CA ALA A 166 10.82 6.54 7.69
C ALA A 166 9.29 6.54 7.85
N ARG A 167 8.54 6.78 6.76
CA ARG A 167 7.08 6.67 6.74
C ARG A 167 6.62 5.24 7.03
N LEU A 168 7.25 4.26 6.39
CA LEU A 168 6.92 2.85 6.60
C LEU A 168 7.14 2.47 8.06
N LEU A 169 8.31 2.73 8.62
CA LEU A 169 8.63 2.40 10.01
C LEU A 169 7.79 3.19 11.02
N GLY A 170 7.45 4.44 10.74
CA GLY A 170 6.60 5.25 11.61
C GLY A 170 5.21 4.63 11.83
N HIS A 171 4.61 4.08 10.76
CA HIS A 171 3.31 3.41 10.86
C HIS A 171 3.40 1.92 11.24
N LEU A 172 4.52 1.27 10.96
CA LEU A 172 4.77 -0.13 11.27
C LEU A 172 5.21 -0.33 12.72
N GLY A 173 6.07 0.55 13.25
CA GLY A 173 6.85 0.33 14.45
C GLY A 173 8.05 -0.59 14.20
N ASP A 174 8.49 -1.30 15.24
CA ASP A 174 9.54 -2.31 15.12
C ASP A 174 9.05 -3.49 14.25
N PRO A 175 9.77 -3.85 13.18
CA PRO A 175 9.34 -4.94 12.29
C PRO A 175 9.28 -6.32 12.97
N CYS A 176 10.08 -6.51 14.01
CA CYS A 176 10.17 -7.78 14.73
C CYS A 176 9.26 -7.85 15.97
N ILE A 177 8.71 -6.72 16.40
CA ILE A 177 7.94 -6.67 17.65
C ILE A 177 6.47 -6.35 17.36
N SER A 178 5.59 -7.14 17.94
CA SER A 178 4.14 -6.90 17.96
C SER A 178 3.71 -6.53 19.36
N THR A 179 2.96 -5.45 19.48
CA THR A 179 2.27 -5.04 20.72
C THR A 179 0.78 -5.06 20.43
N PRO A 180 0.11 -6.23 20.52
CA PRO A 180 -1.31 -6.32 20.25
C PRO A 180 -2.10 -5.44 21.22
N HIS A 181 -3.15 -4.84 20.74
CA HIS A 181 -4.09 -4.09 21.54
C HIS A 181 -5.51 -4.38 21.09
N TYR A 182 -6.43 -4.35 22.01
CA TYR A 182 -7.84 -4.54 21.76
C TYR A 182 -8.67 -3.63 22.67
N TRP A 183 -9.89 -3.38 22.29
CA TRP A 183 -10.82 -2.60 23.08
C TRP A 183 -11.67 -3.54 23.95
N GLU A 184 -11.60 -3.37 25.27
CA GLU A 184 -12.46 -4.04 26.23
C GLU A 184 -13.62 -3.12 26.64
N GLY A 185 -14.83 -3.69 26.73
CA GLY A 185 -16.04 -2.94 27.07
C GLY A 185 -16.87 -2.54 25.85
N THR A 186 -17.99 -1.85 26.11
CA THR A 186 -18.97 -1.46 25.09
C THR A 186 -19.29 0.04 25.15
N GLY A 187 -19.68 0.61 24.02
CA GLY A 187 -20.08 2.02 23.91
C GLY A 187 -18.98 2.98 24.32
N THR A 188 -19.29 3.92 25.21
CA THR A 188 -18.38 4.96 25.74
C THR A 188 -17.44 4.43 26.82
N ASN A 189 -17.73 3.25 27.39
CA ASN A 189 -16.95 2.63 28.47
C ASN A 189 -15.89 1.66 27.92
N ARG A 190 -15.30 1.99 26.78
CA ARG A 190 -14.22 1.17 26.19
C ARG A 190 -12.88 1.57 26.79
N THR A 191 -12.14 0.56 27.23
CA THR A 191 -10.75 0.72 27.67
C THR A 191 -9.82 0.04 26.68
N LEU A 192 -8.76 0.74 26.30
CA LEU A 192 -7.74 0.17 25.41
C LEU A 192 -6.82 -0.74 26.26
N MET A 193 -6.90 -2.03 26.00
CA MET A 193 -6.02 -3.03 26.59
C MET A 193 -4.81 -3.24 25.71
N VAL A 194 -3.62 -3.26 26.30
CA VAL A 194 -2.35 -3.49 25.58
C VAL A 194 -1.74 -4.77 26.11
N GLU A 195 -1.55 -5.74 25.24
CA GLU A 195 -0.87 -6.99 25.57
C GLU A 195 0.65 -6.79 25.67
N PRO A 196 1.36 -7.68 26.37
CA PRO A 196 2.81 -7.69 26.37
C PRO A 196 3.38 -7.78 24.97
N ALA A 197 4.48 -7.07 24.74
CA ALA A 197 5.19 -7.12 23.46
C ALA A 197 5.72 -8.55 23.22
N ARG A 198 5.56 -9.06 22.00
CA ARG A 198 6.03 -10.39 21.58
C ARG A 198 6.73 -10.31 20.23
N LEU A 199 7.59 -11.29 19.95
CA LEU A 199 8.22 -11.39 18.64
C LEU A 199 7.18 -11.66 17.56
N ARG A 200 7.36 -10.98 16.43
CA ARG A 200 6.57 -11.15 15.22
C ARG A 200 7.34 -12.02 14.23
N THR A 201 6.70 -13.01 13.65
CA THR A 201 7.26 -13.76 12.53
C THR A 201 7.16 -12.95 11.23
N VAL A 202 7.95 -13.32 10.21
CA VAL A 202 7.86 -12.72 8.87
C VAL A 202 6.45 -12.86 8.28
N GLY A 203 5.78 -14.00 8.48
CA GLY A 203 4.40 -14.22 8.03
C GLY A 203 3.40 -13.25 8.68
N GLN A 204 3.54 -13.01 9.98
CA GLN A 204 2.73 -12.03 10.71
C GLN A 204 3.03 -10.59 10.25
N LEU A 205 4.30 -10.28 9.93
CA LEU A 205 4.66 -8.98 9.36
C LEU A 205 4.00 -8.77 7.99
N TRP A 206 4.04 -9.77 7.10
CA TRP A 206 3.35 -9.71 5.81
C TRP A 206 1.85 -9.52 5.98
N GLN A 207 1.22 -10.26 6.90
CA GLN A 207 -0.21 -10.14 7.19
C GLN A 207 -0.55 -8.73 7.67
N TYR A 208 0.20 -8.21 8.62
CA TYR A 208 0.01 -6.87 9.18
C TYR A 208 0.17 -5.77 8.13
N CYS A 209 1.12 -5.92 7.20
CA CYS A 209 1.32 -5.00 6.07
C CYS A 209 0.37 -5.25 4.88
N GLY A 210 -0.64 -6.11 5.02
CA GLY A 210 -1.60 -6.39 3.95
C GLY A 210 -1.04 -7.19 2.78
N HIS A 211 0.06 -7.90 2.99
CA HIS A 211 0.71 -8.81 2.03
C HIS A 211 0.54 -10.29 2.39
N GLY A 212 -0.24 -10.63 3.41
CA GLY A 212 -0.59 -11.98 3.82
C GLY A 212 -1.45 -12.72 2.78
N ALA A 213 -2.17 -13.76 3.24
CA ALA A 213 -3.03 -14.57 2.38
C ALA A 213 -4.11 -13.74 1.65
N PRO A 214 -4.54 -14.16 0.47
CA PRO A 214 -5.23 -13.34 -0.51
C PRO A 214 -6.75 -13.22 -0.30
N ALA A 215 -7.24 -13.18 0.93
CA ALA A 215 -8.63 -12.84 1.09
C ALA A 215 -8.88 -11.46 0.45
N ARG A 216 -9.85 -11.40 -0.46
CA ARG A 216 -10.20 -10.17 -1.18
C ARG A 216 -11.00 -9.28 -0.26
N ARG A 217 -10.62 -8.01 -0.13
CA ARG A 217 -11.48 -7.00 0.49
C ARG A 217 -12.75 -6.86 -0.33
N THR A 218 -13.90 -7.03 0.31
CA THR A 218 -15.20 -6.78 -0.29
C THR A 218 -15.89 -5.61 0.41
N ARG A 219 -16.82 -4.97 -0.29
CA ARG A 219 -17.62 -3.90 0.30
C ARG A 219 -18.53 -4.51 1.38
N GLY A 220 -18.60 -3.88 2.54
CA GLY A 220 -19.43 -4.34 3.66
C GLY A 220 -18.79 -5.36 4.60
N MET A 221 -17.47 -5.61 4.48
CA MET A 221 -16.74 -6.39 5.48
C MET A 221 -16.85 -5.76 6.86
N SER A 222 -16.94 -6.61 7.88
CA SER A 222 -16.88 -6.20 9.28
C SER A 222 -15.51 -5.54 9.61
N ALA A 223 -15.44 -4.81 10.72
CA ALA A 223 -14.18 -4.24 11.19
C ALA A 223 -13.13 -5.32 11.48
N ASP A 224 -13.54 -6.47 12.02
CA ASP A 224 -12.67 -7.60 12.32
C ASP A 224 -12.15 -8.26 11.06
N ASP A 225 -13.01 -8.48 10.05
CA ASP A 225 -12.59 -8.97 8.75
C ASP A 225 -11.60 -8.01 8.07
N LEU A 226 -11.86 -6.69 8.16
CA LEU A 226 -10.93 -5.68 7.65
C LEU A 226 -9.59 -5.69 8.37
N ALA A 227 -9.58 -5.89 9.70
CA ALA A 227 -8.35 -6.02 10.48
C ALA A 227 -7.53 -7.25 10.05
N ALA A 228 -8.19 -8.37 9.73
CA ALA A 228 -7.54 -9.57 9.21
C ALA A 228 -6.83 -9.35 7.86
N HIS A 229 -7.21 -8.34 7.10
CA HIS A 229 -6.54 -7.96 5.83
C HIS A 229 -5.29 -7.09 6.01
N GLY A 230 -4.94 -6.73 7.23
CA GLY A 230 -3.83 -5.84 7.54
C GLY A 230 -4.09 -4.37 7.17
N SER A 231 -3.12 -3.53 7.43
CA SER A 231 -3.22 -2.08 7.24
C SER A 231 -3.19 -1.65 5.77
N PRO A 232 -4.22 -0.94 5.25
CA PRO A 232 -4.18 -0.38 3.90
C PRO A 232 -3.05 0.63 3.71
N LEU A 233 -2.76 1.43 4.73
CA LEU A 233 -1.70 2.43 4.70
C LEU A 233 -0.33 1.76 4.57
N LEU A 234 -0.06 0.73 5.38
CA LEU A 234 1.19 -0.02 5.29
C LEU A 234 1.31 -0.72 3.94
N LYS A 235 0.23 -1.31 3.43
CA LYS A 235 0.22 -1.92 2.09
C LYS A 235 0.60 -0.92 1.00
N MET A 236 0.06 0.30 1.06
CA MET A 236 0.42 1.39 0.14
C MET A 236 1.89 1.79 0.29
N LEU A 237 2.39 1.95 1.53
CA LEU A 237 3.78 2.35 1.77
C LEU A 237 4.78 1.28 1.31
N VAL A 238 4.48 0.00 1.52
CA VAL A 238 5.29 -1.11 0.98
C VAL A 238 5.28 -1.10 -0.55
N HIS A 239 4.13 -0.88 -1.16
CA HIS A 239 4.00 -0.78 -2.62
C HIS A 239 4.85 0.37 -3.18
N LEU A 240 4.82 1.56 -2.57
CA LEU A 240 5.63 2.71 -3.00
C LEU A 240 7.14 2.43 -2.88
N ASN A 241 7.58 1.76 -1.81
CA ASN A 241 8.97 1.33 -1.68
C ASN A 241 9.33 0.29 -2.76
N ALA A 242 8.47 -0.70 -3.04
CA ALA A 242 8.68 -1.68 -4.09
C ALA A 242 8.77 -1.05 -5.48
N GLU A 243 7.92 -0.06 -5.79
CA GLU A 243 8.00 0.71 -7.04
C GLU A 243 9.32 1.49 -7.16
N ALA A 244 9.77 2.11 -6.09
CA ALA A 244 11.03 2.84 -6.08
C ALA A 244 12.23 1.90 -6.31
N CYS A 245 12.20 0.70 -5.75
CA CYS A 245 13.20 -0.33 -5.99
C CYS A 245 13.16 -0.86 -7.42
N MET A 246 11.97 -1.12 -7.97
CA MET A 246 11.78 -1.59 -9.34
C MET A 246 12.33 -0.60 -10.38
N LYS A 247 12.29 0.71 -10.10
CA LYS A 247 12.80 1.77 -10.99
C LYS A 247 14.34 1.89 -10.99
N ARG A 248 15.06 1.07 -10.22
CA ARG A 248 16.54 1.08 -10.19
C ARG A 248 17.13 0.31 -11.36
N ALA A 249 18.44 0.44 -11.53
CA ALA A 249 19.20 -0.28 -12.56
C ALA A 249 19.08 -1.80 -12.40
N ASN A 250 19.20 -2.53 -13.48
CA ASN A 250 19.34 -3.98 -13.46
C ASN A 250 20.58 -4.39 -12.65
N GLY A 251 20.55 -5.59 -12.06
CA GLY A 251 21.61 -6.05 -11.16
C GLY A 251 21.47 -5.55 -9.73
N THR A 252 20.41 -4.77 -9.41
CA THR A 252 20.06 -4.48 -8.02
C THR A 252 19.05 -5.49 -7.51
N ARG A 253 19.25 -6.01 -6.28
CA ARG A 253 18.50 -7.11 -5.67
C ARG A 253 16.98 -7.06 -5.96
N TYR A 254 16.33 -5.96 -5.62
CA TYR A 254 14.87 -5.87 -5.73
C TYR A 254 14.39 -5.65 -7.17
N ARG A 255 15.21 -5.06 -8.02
CA ARG A 255 14.93 -4.98 -9.46
C ARG A 255 14.96 -6.37 -10.10
N ASP A 256 15.94 -7.20 -9.72
CA ASP A 256 16.08 -8.57 -10.23
C ASP A 256 14.93 -9.47 -9.74
N VAL A 257 14.53 -9.32 -8.47
CA VAL A 257 13.30 -9.97 -7.95
C VAL A 257 12.06 -9.58 -8.77
N TYR A 258 11.92 -8.28 -9.13
CA TYR A 258 10.82 -7.83 -9.96
C TYR A 258 10.85 -8.47 -11.35
N VAL A 259 12.01 -8.49 -12.02
CA VAL A 259 12.17 -9.06 -13.36
C VAL A 259 11.82 -10.54 -13.34
N SER A 260 12.41 -11.32 -12.44
CA SER A 260 12.14 -12.75 -12.29
C SER A 260 10.66 -13.05 -11.99
N ALA A 261 10.03 -12.22 -11.15
CA ALA A 261 8.60 -12.37 -10.87
C ALA A 261 7.71 -12.02 -12.06
N ARG A 262 8.15 -11.08 -12.92
CA ARG A 262 7.46 -10.75 -14.20
C ARG A 262 7.58 -11.89 -15.19
N GLU A 263 8.76 -12.45 -15.36
CA GLU A 263 9.03 -13.59 -16.23
C GLU A 263 8.23 -14.82 -15.78
N ALA A 264 8.24 -15.12 -14.48
CA ALA A 264 7.43 -16.21 -13.91
C ALA A 264 5.91 -16.00 -14.03
N ALA A 265 5.46 -14.77 -14.26
CA ALA A 265 4.04 -14.44 -14.47
C ALA A 265 3.65 -14.46 -15.96
N ASP A 266 4.61 -14.61 -16.87
CA ASP A 266 4.33 -14.67 -18.30
C ASP A 266 3.53 -15.91 -18.66
N GLY A 267 2.55 -15.77 -19.52
CA GLY A 267 1.66 -16.86 -19.95
C GLY A 267 0.72 -17.40 -18.85
N ARG A 268 0.73 -16.87 -17.62
CA ARG A 268 -0.19 -17.32 -16.57
C ARG A 268 -1.64 -17.04 -16.92
N LEU A 269 -2.49 -18.01 -16.58
CA LEU A 269 -3.93 -17.94 -16.77
C LEU A 269 -4.64 -17.68 -15.43
N HIS A 270 -5.82 -17.06 -15.49
CA HIS A 270 -6.66 -16.87 -14.32
C HIS A 270 -7.29 -18.21 -13.92
N THR A 271 -7.18 -18.56 -12.64
CA THR A 271 -7.87 -19.73 -12.04
C THR A 271 -9.29 -19.39 -11.59
N ALA A 272 -9.59 -18.09 -11.41
CA ALA A 272 -10.90 -17.57 -11.01
C ALA A 272 -11.17 -16.24 -11.73
N GLU A 273 -12.38 -15.74 -11.61
CA GLU A 273 -12.76 -14.43 -12.16
C GLU A 273 -11.87 -13.30 -11.60
N CYS A 274 -11.41 -12.42 -12.49
CA CYS A 274 -10.51 -11.33 -12.13
C CYS A 274 -11.01 -9.97 -12.63
N VAL A 275 -11.42 -9.11 -11.70
CA VAL A 275 -11.89 -7.74 -12.02
C VAL A 275 -10.78 -6.81 -12.51
N ARG A 276 -9.51 -7.16 -12.31
CA ARG A 276 -8.37 -6.33 -12.75
C ARG A 276 -8.04 -6.47 -14.22
N CYS A 277 -8.38 -7.62 -14.82
CA CYS A 277 -7.96 -7.99 -16.17
C CYS A 277 -9.11 -7.97 -17.16
N GLY A 278 -10.34 -7.85 -16.71
CA GLY A 278 -11.50 -7.80 -17.58
C GLY A 278 -11.66 -6.46 -18.28
N PRO A 279 -12.37 -6.42 -19.39
CA PRO A 279 -12.80 -5.16 -19.99
C PRO A 279 -13.64 -4.36 -18.99
N SER A 280 -13.72 -3.04 -19.21
CA SER A 280 -14.40 -2.11 -18.30
C SER A 280 -15.77 -2.65 -17.84
N GLY A 281 -15.92 -2.84 -16.53
CA GLY A 281 -17.16 -3.31 -15.91
C GLY A 281 -17.41 -4.82 -15.92
N ARG A 282 -16.51 -5.66 -16.48
CA ARG A 282 -16.64 -7.12 -16.48
C ARG A 282 -15.36 -7.80 -16.00
N PRO A 283 -15.43 -8.79 -15.10
CA PRO A 283 -14.24 -9.56 -14.73
C PRO A 283 -13.72 -10.42 -15.89
N ALA A 284 -12.41 -10.60 -15.95
CA ALA A 284 -11.82 -11.60 -16.85
C ALA A 284 -12.22 -12.99 -16.39
N ARG A 285 -12.51 -13.88 -17.35
CA ARG A 285 -12.97 -15.25 -17.07
C ARG A 285 -11.81 -16.16 -16.65
N PRO A 286 -12.06 -17.23 -15.89
CA PRO A 286 -11.11 -18.31 -15.69
C PRO A 286 -10.56 -18.82 -17.04
N GLY A 287 -9.29 -19.17 -17.08
CA GLY A 287 -8.60 -19.59 -18.32
C GLY A 287 -8.13 -18.45 -19.22
N SER A 288 -8.52 -17.19 -18.99
CA SER A 288 -7.98 -16.05 -19.73
C SER A 288 -6.58 -15.65 -19.22
N PRO A 289 -5.69 -15.12 -20.08
CA PRO A 289 -4.35 -14.73 -19.67
C PRO A 289 -4.35 -13.51 -18.73
N TRP A 290 -3.35 -13.44 -17.87
CA TRP A 290 -3.13 -12.25 -17.06
C TRP A 290 -2.81 -11.04 -17.93
N SER A 291 -3.39 -9.88 -17.58
CA SER A 291 -2.97 -8.61 -18.18
C SER A 291 -1.58 -8.20 -17.70
N ASN A 292 -0.88 -7.39 -18.49
CA ASN A 292 0.40 -6.77 -18.08
C ASN A 292 0.30 -6.04 -16.75
N GLY A 293 -0.83 -5.34 -16.49
CA GLY A 293 -1.07 -4.66 -15.23
C GLY A 293 -1.22 -5.63 -14.05
N HIS A 294 -1.84 -6.80 -14.25
CA HIS A 294 -1.94 -7.81 -13.21
C HIS A 294 -0.58 -8.41 -12.88
N ALA A 295 0.18 -8.83 -13.88
CA ALA A 295 1.52 -9.38 -13.72
C ALA A 295 2.47 -8.36 -13.07
N HIS A 296 2.38 -7.07 -13.45
CA HIS A 296 3.12 -5.97 -12.80
C HIS A 296 2.77 -5.84 -11.31
N ALA A 297 1.47 -5.77 -10.97
CA ALA A 297 1.04 -5.66 -9.58
C ALA A 297 1.42 -6.90 -8.74
N HIS A 298 1.43 -8.09 -9.35
CA HIS A 298 1.89 -9.32 -8.72
C HIS A 298 3.39 -9.25 -8.41
N ALA A 299 4.23 -8.87 -9.39
CA ALA A 299 5.67 -8.72 -9.21
C ALA A 299 6.02 -7.70 -8.12
N LEU A 300 5.36 -6.52 -8.10
CA LEU A 300 5.53 -5.54 -7.03
C LEU A 300 5.15 -6.09 -5.66
N ARG A 301 4.13 -6.96 -5.58
CA ARG A 301 3.78 -7.62 -4.31
C ARG A 301 4.88 -8.57 -3.84
N ILE A 302 5.53 -9.29 -4.74
CA ILE A 302 6.66 -10.16 -4.41
C ILE A 302 7.82 -9.32 -3.91
N VAL A 303 8.20 -8.25 -4.62
CA VAL A 303 9.24 -7.30 -4.17
C VAL A 303 8.92 -6.76 -2.78
N GLY A 304 7.67 -6.36 -2.53
CA GLY A 304 7.25 -5.86 -1.21
C GLY A 304 7.40 -6.89 -0.10
N LYS A 305 7.14 -8.17 -0.38
CA LYS A 305 7.35 -9.26 0.58
C LYS A 305 8.83 -9.49 0.89
N GLU A 306 9.67 -9.51 -0.15
CA GLU A 306 11.12 -9.64 0.01
C GLU A 306 11.70 -8.46 0.82
N LEU A 307 11.28 -7.25 0.51
CA LEU A 307 11.69 -6.04 1.21
C LEU A 307 11.34 -6.10 2.71
N LEU A 308 10.13 -6.53 3.05
CA LEU A 308 9.70 -6.73 4.43
C LEU A 308 10.47 -7.85 5.12
N ARG A 309 10.76 -8.96 4.41
CA ARG A 309 11.54 -10.08 4.94
C ARG A 309 12.96 -9.64 5.28
N ASP A 310 13.64 -8.97 4.36
CA ASP A 310 15.02 -8.56 4.54
C ASP A 310 15.17 -7.52 5.67
N MET A 311 14.24 -6.58 5.76
CA MET A 311 14.15 -5.64 6.86
C MET A 311 13.95 -6.36 8.21
N TRP A 312 13.08 -7.38 8.24
CA TRP A 312 12.86 -8.21 9.42
C TRP A 312 14.12 -8.99 9.82
N ILE A 313 14.82 -9.60 8.85
CA ILE A 313 16.08 -10.33 9.08
C ILE A 313 17.13 -9.42 9.69
N ALA A 314 17.34 -8.23 9.11
CA ALA A 314 18.31 -7.27 9.61
C ALA A 314 18.04 -6.86 11.07
N ARG A 315 16.77 -6.65 11.41
CA ARG A 315 16.37 -6.32 12.78
C ARG A 315 16.45 -7.51 13.72
N HIS A 316 16.03 -8.70 13.27
CA HIS A 316 16.00 -9.91 14.07
C HIS A 316 17.40 -10.38 14.45
N ALA A 317 18.36 -10.32 13.53
CA ALA A 317 19.76 -10.64 13.80
C ALA A 317 20.34 -9.80 14.93
N ALA A 318 20.07 -8.48 14.92
CA ALA A 318 20.51 -7.58 15.98
C ALA A 318 19.84 -7.86 17.33
N LEU A 319 18.57 -8.25 17.35
CA LEU A 319 17.87 -8.64 18.58
C LEU A 319 18.39 -9.96 19.16
N ALA A 320 18.82 -10.90 18.30
CA ALA A 320 19.41 -12.17 18.70
C ALA A 320 20.88 -12.05 19.12
N GLY A 321 21.50 -10.87 19.03
CA GLY A 321 22.90 -10.65 19.35
C GLY A 321 23.87 -11.28 18.34
N VAL A 322 23.40 -11.63 17.16
CA VAL A 322 24.23 -12.13 16.06
C VAL A 322 24.89 -10.94 15.39
N PRO A 323 26.24 -10.84 15.35
CA PRO A 323 26.90 -9.78 14.62
C PRO A 323 26.55 -9.87 13.14
N SER A 324 26.14 -8.75 12.58
CA SER A 324 25.78 -8.56 11.16
C SER A 324 26.99 -8.52 10.24
#